data_3efa54fd4e14928b5ccdb782078792bc
#
_entry.id   3efa54fd4e14928b5ccdb782078792bc
#
_cell.length_a   1.000
_cell.length_b   1.000
_cell.length_c   1.000
_cell.angle_alpha   90.00
_cell.angle_beta   90.00
_cell.angle_gamma   90.00
#
_symmetry.space_group_name_H-M   'P 1'
#
loop_
_entity.id
_entity.type
_entity.pdbx_description
1 polymer ?
#
loop_
_entity_poly.entity_id
_entity_poly.type
_entity_poly.pdbx_seq_one_letter_code
_entity_poly.pdbx_strand_id
1 'polypeptide(L)'
;MKEIHAGVLKISYRETGPADGPVALLLHGFPYDTHAYDDVAERLAAGGCRCIIPSLRGYGATGFISPSTLRSGEQAALGADLLALLDALEIQRAVLAGFDWGGRAACVVAALWPQRVVGLVSCEPGYNIQDIATASQPAAPEAEHRLWYQYYLHSDRGYTGLDTNRDAFCRLLWQQWSPLWTFSDQQFQATARSFHNPDFVDVVTHSYRHRFGLVEGDPQYAAIQQQLARQPRISVPTVILAGTDDGVRPIEDERTALRMFTGPVRRVILDGVGHNVPQEAPADFADAVLSLV
;
A
#
# COMPACT_ATOMS: atom_id res chain seq x y z
N MET A 1 -9.15 -12.84 12.77
CA MET A 1 -9.00 -11.38 12.77
C MET A 1 -8.94 -10.88 14.20
N LYS A 2 -8.05 -9.97 14.51
CA LYS A 2 -7.94 -9.21 15.77
C LYS A 2 -8.34 -7.76 15.47
N GLU A 3 -8.66 -6.98 16.51
CA GLU A 3 -9.01 -5.56 16.38
C GLU A 3 -8.27 -4.75 17.45
N ILE A 4 -7.87 -3.53 17.09
CA ILE A 4 -7.20 -2.60 18.00
C ILE A 4 -7.58 -1.15 17.66
N HIS A 5 -7.72 -0.30 18.65
CA HIS A 5 -7.87 1.13 18.46
C HIS A 5 -6.49 1.75 18.22
N ALA A 6 -6.31 2.38 17.06
CA ALA A 6 -5.07 3.02 16.65
C ALA A 6 -5.39 4.35 15.94
N GLY A 7 -5.01 5.45 16.53
CA GLY A 7 -5.33 6.79 16.03
C GLY A 7 -6.85 6.99 15.88
N VAL A 8 -7.31 7.31 14.69
CA VAL A 8 -8.73 7.55 14.38
C VAL A 8 -9.49 6.28 13.97
N LEU A 9 -8.83 5.13 13.95
CA LEU A 9 -9.37 3.88 13.45
C LEU A 9 -9.48 2.81 14.54
N LYS A 10 -10.48 1.95 14.39
CA LYS A 10 -10.48 0.60 14.91
C LYS A 10 -9.97 -0.31 13.80
N ILE A 11 -8.68 -0.66 13.86
CA ILE A 11 -8.01 -1.44 12.83
C ILE A 11 -8.26 -2.92 13.07
N SER A 12 -8.73 -3.60 12.03
CA SER A 12 -8.80 -5.05 11.96
C SER A 12 -7.52 -5.59 11.32
N TYR A 13 -6.91 -6.62 11.93
CA TYR A 13 -5.67 -7.19 11.44
C TYR A 13 -5.58 -8.69 11.67
N ARG A 14 -4.74 -9.34 10.86
CA ARG A 14 -4.32 -10.73 11.08
C ARG A 14 -2.95 -10.72 11.74
N GLU A 15 -2.69 -11.76 12.51
CA GLU A 15 -1.38 -11.98 13.13
C GLU A 15 -1.02 -13.45 13.04
N THR A 16 0.21 -13.75 12.65
CA THR A 16 0.73 -15.11 12.56
C THR A 16 2.22 -15.14 12.89
N GLY A 17 2.74 -16.33 13.21
CA GLY A 17 4.12 -16.54 13.63
C GLY A 17 4.33 -16.40 15.12
N PRO A 18 5.59 -16.60 15.60
CA PRO A 18 5.92 -16.55 17.03
C PRO A 18 5.78 -15.12 17.58
N ALA A 19 5.18 -15.00 18.77
CA ALA A 19 4.87 -13.69 19.36
C ALA A 19 6.12 -12.86 19.71
N ASP A 20 7.24 -13.53 19.96
CA ASP A 20 8.55 -12.96 20.29
C ASP A 20 9.49 -12.85 19.09
N GLY A 21 9.05 -13.24 17.90
CA GLY A 21 9.81 -13.13 16.67
C GLY A 21 9.98 -11.68 16.19
N PRO A 22 10.95 -11.42 15.31
CA PRO A 22 11.11 -10.13 14.67
C PRO A 22 9.83 -9.77 13.89
N VAL A 23 9.42 -8.50 14.01
CA VAL A 23 8.12 -8.07 13.49
C VAL A 23 8.23 -7.64 12.04
N ALA A 24 7.33 -8.18 11.19
CA ALA A 24 7.07 -7.72 9.83
C ALA A 24 5.63 -7.24 9.69
N LEU A 25 5.43 -5.97 9.28
CA LEU A 25 4.13 -5.45 8.87
C LEU A 25 3.96 -5.61 7.37
N LEU A 26 2.88 -6.29 6.96
CA LEU A 26 2.57 -6.60 5.57
C LEU A 26 1.35 -5.78 5.12
N LEU A 27 1.56 -4.84 4.20
CA LEU A 27 0.62 -3.76 3.90
C LEU A 27 0.11 -3.88 2.47
N HIS A 28 -1.17 -4.23 2.34
CA HIS A 28 -1.83 -4.34 1.02
C HIS A 28 -2.09 -2.98 0.38
N GLY A 29 -2.46 -3.00 -0.90
CA GLY A 29 -2.83 -1.82 -1.67
C GLY A 29 -4.28 -1.82 -2.13
N PHE A 30 -4.62 -0.89 -3.01
CA PHE A 30 -5.88 -0.83 -3.75
C PHE A 30 -5.75 -1.64 -5.06
N PRO A 31 -6.74 -2.39 -5.48
CA PRO A 31 -7.87 -2.91 -4.72
C PRO A 31 -7.58 -4.35 -4.24
N TYR A 32 -6.85 -4.47 -3.15
CA TYR A 32 -6.46 -5.73 -2.52
C TYR A 32 -6.81 -5.70 -1.03
N ASP A 33 -6.52 -6.79 -0.31
CA ASP A 33 -6.70 -6.86 1.13
C ASP A 33 -5.65 -7.75 1.80
N THR A 34 -5.90 -8.16 3.03
CA THR A 34 -4.97 -9.00 3.80
C THR A 34 -4.68 -10.35 3.15
N HIS A 35 -5.54 -10.87 2.26
CA HIS A 35 -5.33 -12.13 1.54
C HIS A 35 -4.20 -12.04 0.52
N ALA A 36 -3.77 -10.82 0.14
CA ALA A 36 -2.58 -10.64 -0.69
C ALA A 36 -1.32 -11.27 -0.07
N TYR A 37 -1.33 -11.49 1.24
CA TYR A 37 -0.17 -11.98 1.99
C TYR A 37 -0.34 -13.40 2.57
N ASP A 38 -1.31 -14.19 2.14
CA ASP A 38 -1.53 -15.52 2.72
C ASP A 38 -0.27 -16.38 2.65
N ASP A 39 0.29 -16.58 1.45
CA ASP A 39 1.48 -17.41 1.24
C ASP A 39 2.76 -16.77 1.80
N VAL A 40 2.88 -15.44 1.70
CA VAL A 40 4.02 -14.68 2.25
C VAL A 40 4.06 -14.83 3.77
N ALA A 41 2.93 -14.65 4.45
CA ALA A 41 2.86 -14.71 5.90
C ALA A 41 3.16 -16.11 6.45
N GLU A 42 2.74 -17.16 5.74
CA GLU A 42 3.07 -18.55 6.08
C GLU A 42 4.58 -18.78 6.03
N ARG A 43 5.24 -18.32 4.94
CA ARG A 43 6.70 -18.44 4.77
C ARG A 43 7.46 -17.67 5.84
N LEU A 44 7.05 -16.43 6.12
CA LEU A 44 7.67 -15.59 7.14
C LEU A 44 7.50 -16.16 8.55
N ALA A 45 6.31 -16.69 8.86
CA ALA A 45 6.05 -17.35 10.14
C ALA A 45 6.91 -18.60 10.32
N ALA A 46 7.07 -19.40 9.25
CA ALA A 46 8.00 -20.54 9.24
C ALA A 46 9.46 -20.11 9.40
N GLY A 47 9.82 -18.91 8.90
CA GLY A 47 11.13 -18.26 9.11
C GLY A 47 11.30 -17.59 10.48
N GLY A 48 10.31 -17.72 11.38
CA GLY A 48 10.39 -17.20 12.75
C GLY A 48 9.94 -15.75 12.91
N CYS A 49 9.35 -15.11 11.88
CA CYS A 49 8.84 -13.74 11.97
C CYS A 49 7.43 -13.68 12.58
N ARG A 50 7.20 -12.66 13.37
CA ARG A 50 5.85 -12.24 13.79
C ARG A 50 5.27 -11.31 12.70
N CYS A 51 4.28 -11.80 11.95
CA CYS A 51 3.64 -11.06 10.88
C CYS A 51 2.36 -10.36 11.36
N ILE A 52 2.25 -9.07 11.10
CA ILE A 52 1.05 -8.26 11.34
C ILE A 52 0.54 -7.78 9.98
N ILE A 53 -0.72 -8.11 9.66
CA ILE A 53 -1.32 -7.85 8.35
C ILE A 53 -2.61 -7.04 8.56
N PRO A 54 -2.56 -5.70 8.62
CA PRO A 54 -3.73 -4.89 8.84
C PRO A 54 -4.57 -4.75 7.56
N SER A 55 -5.88 -4.64 7.73
CA SER A 55 -6.76 -4.05 6.72
C SER A 55 -6.60 -2.53 6.77
N LEU A 56 -6.28 -1.90 5.65
CA LEU A 56 -6.14 -0.44 5.57
C LEU A 56 -7.48 0.26 5.80
N ARG A 57 -7.45 1.59 6.01
CA ARG A 57 -8.66 2.42 6.09
C ARG A 57 -9.57 2.21 4.88
N GLY A 58 -10.87 2.02 5.10
CA GLY A 58 -11.83 1.71 4.05
C GLY A 58 -11.86 0.26 3.60
N TYR A 59 -11.18 -0.67 4.29
CA TYR A 59 -11.11 -2.09 3.91
C TYR A 59 -11.51 -3.02 5.05
N GLY A 60 -12.10 -4.14 4.69
CA GLY A 60 -12.43 -5.23 5.62
C GLY A 60 -13.27 -4.75 6.79
N ALA A 61 -12.89 -5.10 8.01
CA ALA A 61 -13.55 -4.65 9.23
C ALA A 61 -12.88 -3.43 9.90
N THR A 62 -11.88 -2.82 9.25
CA THR A 62 -11.30 -1.55 9.73
C THR A 62 -12.33 -0.43 9.59
N GLY A 63 -12.64 0.28 10.66
CA GLY A 63 -13.64 1.33 10.69
C GLY A 63 -13.16 2.59 11.40
N PHE A 64 -13.73 3.73 11.04
CA PHE A 64 -13.47 5.00 11.72
C PHE A 64 -14.19 5.03 13.08
N ILE A 65 -13.47 5.45 14.14
CA ILE A 65 -14.02 5.52 15.50
C ILE A 65 -15.10 6.60 15.58
N SER A 66 -14.91 7.72 14.88
CA SER A 66 -15.89 8.81 14.87
C SER A 66 -16.53 8.97 13.48
N PRO A 67 -17.85 9.16 13.39
CA PRO A 67 -18.53 9.46 12.14
C PRO A 67 -18.12 10.82 11.55
N SER A 68 -17.59 11.73 12.36
CA SER A 68 -17.14 13.06 11.94
C SER A 68 -15.71 13.06 11.35
N THR A 69 -14.95 11.96 11.47
CA THR A 69 -13.62 11.86 10.87
C THR A 69 -13.74 11.83 9.35
N LEU A 70 -12.97 12.67 8.65
CA LEU A 70 -12.92 12.67 7.19
C LEU A 70 -12.46 11.31 6.64
N ARG A 71 -13.16 10.79 5.64
CA ARG A 71 -12.76 9.53 4.94
C ARG A 71 -11.61 9.81 3.99
N SER A 72 -10.54 10.39 4.54
CA SER A 72 -9.34 10.70 3.76
C SER A 72 -8.59 9.44 3.35
N GLY A 73 -8.23 9.35 2.07
CA GLY A 73 -7.33 8.32 1.52
C GLY A 73 -5.96 8.88 1.16
N GLU A 74 -5.58 10.04 1.74
CA GLU A 74 -4.30 10.68 1.45
C GLU A 74 -3.10 9.91 2.02
N GLN A 75 -1.94 10.08 1.40
CA GLN A 75 -0.71 9.38 1.82
C GLN A 75 -0.28 9.70 3.25
N ALA A 76 -0.50 10.93 3.72
CA ALA A 76 -0.19 11.34 5.08
C ALA A 76 -1.04 10.57 6.11
N ALA A 77 -2.31 10.34 5.80
CA ALA A 77 -3.21 9.56 6.63
C ALA A 77 -2.83 8.07 6.67
N LEU A 78 -2.46 7.48 5.53
CA LEU A 78 -1.99 6.09 5.47
C LEU A 78 -0.73 5.88 6.32
N GLY A 79 0.22 6.81 6.26
CA GLY A 79 1.42 6.77 7.10
C GLY A 79 1.12 6.96 8.59
N ALA A 80 0.20 7.87 8.93
CA ALA A 80 -0.22 8.11 10.29
C ALA A 80 -0.93 6.89 10.91
N ASP A 81 -1.77 6.19 10.13
CA ASP A 81 -2.42 4.95 10.58
C ASP A 81 -1.40 3.85 10.89
N LEU A 82 -0.40 3.69 10.03
CA LEU A 82 0.66 2.71 10.23
C LEU A 82 1.47 3.02 11.49
N LEU A 83 1.81 4.29 11.71
CA LEU A 83 2.51 4.71 12.91
C LEU A 83 1.66 4.48 14.16
N ALA A 84 0.39 4.85 14.13
CA ALA A 84 -0.54 4.63 15.23
C ALA A 84 -0.75 3.13 15.53
N LEU A 85 -0.75 2.28 14.50
CA LEU A 85 -0.83 0.83 14.69
C LEU A 85 0.42 0.28 15.39
N LEU A 86 1.61 0.72 14.99
CA LEU A 86 2.86 0.37 15.67
C LEU A 86 2.82 0.76 17.16
N ASP A 87 2.32 1.97 17.45
CA ASP A 87 2.21 2.48 18.82
C ASP A 87 1.19 1.67 19.63
N ALA A 88 0.01 1.40 19.07
CA ALA A 88 -1.06 0.66 19.75
C ALA A 88 -0.67 -0.80 20.03
N LEU A 89 0.17 -1.40 19.17
CA LEU A 89 0.71 -2.75 19.37
C LEU A 89 2.01 -2.78 20.18
N GLU A 90 2.47 -1.62 20.69
CA GLU A 90 3.73 -1.46 21.42
C GLU A 90 4.97 -1.95 20.64
N ILE A 91 4.89 -1.92 19.30
CA ILE A 91 5.99 -2.32 18.42
C ILE A 91 6.93 -1.13 18.23
N GLN A 92 8.13 -1.22 18.78
CA GLN A 92 9.13 -0.15 18.70
C GLN A 92 9.71 -0.01 17.30
N ARG A 93 10.03 -1.14 16.65
CA ARG A 93 10.60 -1.20 15.30
C ARG A 93 10.12 -2.45 14.58
N ALA A 94 9.95 -2.35 13.25
CA ALA A 94 9.55 -3.46 12.42
C ALA A 94 10.18 -3.37 11.02
N VAL A 95 10.21 -4.48 10.29
CA VAL A 95 10.31 -4.45 8.83
C VAL A 95 8.95 -4.05 8.29
N LEU A 96 8.90 -3.02 7.46
CA LEU A 96 7.69 -2.58 6.77
C LEU A 96 7.73 -3.09 5.33
N ALA A 97 6.74 -3.86 4.94
CA ALA A 97 6.68 -4.46 3.63
C ALA A 97 5.33 -4.19 2.98
N GLY A 98 5.32 -3.64 1.77
CA GLY A 98 4.06 -3.29 1.12
C GLY A 98 4.19 -3.01 -0.37
N PHE A 99 3.05 -3.05 -1.05
CA PHE A 99 2.91 -2.66 -2.44
C PHE A 99 1.77 -1.65 -2.58
N ASP A 100 1.75 -0.89 -3.66
CA ASP A 100 0.74 0.13 -3.97
C ASP A 100 0.49 1.08 -2.77
N TRP A 101 -0.74 1.20 -2.23
CA TRP A 101 -1.03 2.05 -1.06
C TRP A 101 -0.29 1.59 0.20
N GLY A 102 -0.14 0.28 0.38
CA GLY A 102 0.64 -0.26 1.50
C GLY A 102 2.13 0.09 1.38
N GLY A 103 2.69 0.00 0.18
CA GLY A 103 4.03 0.48 -0.12
C GLY A 103 4.19 1.98 0.16
N ARG A 104 3.15 2.77 -0.14
CA ARG A 104 3.11 4.21 0.17
C ARG A 104 3.12 4.49 1.66
N ALA A 105 2.26 3.81 2.43
CA ALA A 105 2.26 3.93 3.90
C ALA A 105 3.63 3.58 4.50
N ALA A 106 4.24 2.49 4.03
CA ALA A 106 5.58 2.05 4.44
C ALA A 106 6.65 3.10 4.11
N CYS A 107 6.64 3.66 2.89
CA CYS A 107 7.58 4.71 2.48
C CYS A 107 7.43 5.99 3.29
N VAL A 108 6.19 6.40 3.61
CA VAL A 108 5.94 7.57 4.46
C VAL A 108 6.56 7.38 5.84
N VAL A 109 6.34 6.24 6.48
CA VAL A 109 6.92 5.96 7.80
C VAL A 109 8.44 5.82 7.72
N ALA A 110 8.98 5.14 6.70
CA ALA A 110 10.42 4.97 6.53
C ALA A 110 11.14 6.31 6.29
N ALA A 111 10.50 7.27 5.60
CA ALA A 111 11.08 8.57 5.32
C ALA A 111 11.01 9.54 6.51
N LEU A 112 9.89 9.56 7.24
CA LEU A 112 9.65 10.52 8.32
C LEU A 112 10.01 10.01 9.70
N TRP A 113 9.95 8.71 9.93
CA TRP A 113 10.25 8.04 11.21
C TRP A 113 11.18 6.84 11.04
N PRO A 114 12.40 7.03 10.46
CA PRO A 114 13.32 5.93 10.16
C PRO A 114 13.72 5.13 11.42
N GLN A 115 13.65 5.73 12.60
CA GLN A 115 13.91 5.05 13.87
C GLN A 115 12.90 3.95 14.22
N ARG A 116 11.71 3.96 13.58
CA ARG A 116 10.65 2.96 13.74
C ARG A 116 10.78 1.78 12.76
N VAL A 117 11.75 1.85 11.84
CA VAL A 117 11.87 0.92 10.71
C VAL A 117 13.20 0.18 10.77
N VAL A 118 13.15 -1.16 10.77
CA VAL A 118 14.33 -2.02 10.66
C VAL A 118 14.80 -2.05 9.20
N GLY A 119 13.86 -2.22 8.28
CA GLY A 119 14.06 -2.22 6.84
C GLY A 119 12.73 -2.05 6.11
N LEU A 120 12.82 -1.73 4.82
CA LEU A 120 11.69 -1.49 3.93
C LEU A 120 11.69 -2.49 2.78
N VAL A 121 10.58 -3.16 2.54
CA VAL A 121 10.30 -3.83 1.25
C VAL A 121 9.20 -3.04 0.55
N SER A 122 9.48 -2.53 -0.65
CA SER A 122 8.53 -1.78 -1.45
C SER A 122 8.53 -2.30 -2.89
N CYS A 123 7.35 -2.36 -3.51
CA CYS A 123 7.28 -2.71 -4.93
C CYS A 123 7.47 -1.47 -5.81
N GLU A 124 7.71 -1.69 -7.12
CA GLU A 124 7.93 -0.61 -8.09
C GLU A 124 6.92 0.54 -7.92
N PRO A 125 7.34 1.80 -7.97
CA PRO A 125 8.68 2.33 -8.28
C PRO A 125 9.66 2.34 -7.09
N GLY A 126 9.39 1.61 -6.03
CA GLY A 126 10.18 1.58 -4.80
C GLY A 126 9.90 2.77 -3.89
N TYR A 127 10.14 3.99 -4.35
CA TYR A 127 9.77 5.20 -3.65
C TYR A 127 8.34 5.60 -4.01
N ASN A 128 7.40 5.37 -3.08
CA ASN A 128 5.96 5.51 -3.31
C ASN A 128 5.34 6.81 -2.75
N ILE A 129 6.16 7.75 -2.25
CA ILE A 129 5.66 9.07 -1.82
C ILE A 129 5.37 9.91 -3.05
N GLN A 130 4.14 10.40 -3.14
CA GLN A 130 3.69 11.20 -4.27
C GLN A 130 4.10 12.65 -4.15
N ASP A 131 4.56 13.22 -5.25
CA ASP A 131 4.72 14.65 -5.43
C ASP A 131 3.43 15.25 -6.00
N ILE A 132 2.57 15.74 -5.11
CA ILE A 132 1.28 16.35 -5.50
C ILE A 132 1.50 17.67 -6.24
N ALA A 133 2.63 18.36 -6.00
CA ALA A 133 2.93 19.62 -6.69
C ALA A 133 3.12 19.44 -8.20
N THR A 134 3.50 18.25 -8.65
CA THR A 134 3.67 17.93 -10.08
C THR A 134 2.42 17.33 -10.73
N ALA A 135 1.34 17.16 -9.99
CA ALA A 135 0.12 16.47 -10.47
C ALA A 135 -0.56 17.14 -11.69
N SER A 136 -0.30 18.42 -11.92
CA SER A 136 -0.81 19.14 -13.10
C SER A 136 0.05 18.94 -14.37
N GLN A 137 1.21 18.28 -14.25
CA GLN A 137 2.08 17.99 -15.39
C GLN A 137 1.65 16.71 -16.07
N PRO A 138 1.26 16.75 -17.37
CA PRO A 138 0.83 15.54 -18.05
C PRO A 138 2.02 14.59 -18.30
N ALA A 139 1.74 13.30 -18.17
CA ALA A 139 2.69 12.26 -18.57
C ALA A 139 2.53 11.91 -20.07
N ALA A 140 3.33 10.96 -20.57
CA ALA A 140 3.15 10.45 -21.92
C ALA A 140 1.77 9.75 -22.05
N PRO A 141 1.12 9.79 -23.24
CA PRO A 141 -0.23 9.23 -23.43
C PRO A 141 -0.40 7.79 -22.98
N GLU A 142 0.61 6.95 -23.16
CA GLU A 142 0.58 5.55 -22.72
C GLU A 142 0.56 5.42 -21.18
N ALA A 143 1.25 6.31 -20.47
CA ALA A 143 1.23 6.35 -19.01
C ALA A 143 -0.13 6.86 -18.50
N GLU A 144 -0.68 7.90 -19.13
CA GLU A 144 -2.02 8.42 -18.83
C GLU A 144 -3.10 7.34 -19.06
N HIS A 145 -2.99 6.57 -20.16
CA HIS A 145 -3.90 5.48 -20.46
C HIS A 145 -3.90 4.39 -19.37
N ARG A 146 -2.75 4.05 -18.79
CA ARG A 146 -2.69 3.09 -17.67
C ARG A 146 -3.39 3.61 -16.43
N LEU A 147 -3.46 4.93 -16.24
CA LEU A 147 -4.04 5.58 -15.07
C LEU A 147 -5.51 6.00 -15.27
N TRP A 148 -6.19 5.50 -16.34
CA TRP A 148 -7.56 5.88 -16.70
C TRP A 148 -8.54 5.81 -15.51
N TYR A 149 -8.38 4.83 -14.64
CA TYR A 149 -9.24 4.62 -13.48
C TYR A 149 -9.15 5.76 -12.48
N GLN A 150 -7.99 6.42 -12.35
CA GLN A 150 -7.82 7.58 -11.48
C GLN A 150 -8.67 8.74 -11.98
N TYR A 151 -8.61 9.03 -13.28
CA TYR A 151 -9.42 10.09 -13.90
C TYR A 151 -10.91 9.79 -13.85
N TYR A 152 -11.29 8.52 -14.02
CA TYR A 152 -12.67 8.09 -13.86
C TYR A 152 -13.18 8.40 -12.45
N LEU A 153 -12.39 8.11 -11.42
CA LEU A 153 -12.72 8.34 -10.01
C LEU A 153 -12.67 9.82 -9.57
N HIS A 154 -12.17 10.73 -10.41
CA HIS A 154 -12.28 12.17 -10.17
C HIS A 154 -13.71 12.70 -10.25
N SER A 155 -14.57 12.06 -11.05
CA SER A 155 -15.95 12.48 -11.31
C SER A 155 -16.94 11.81 -10.37
N ASP A 156 -18.15 12.42 -10.26
CA ASP A 156 -19.28 11.80 -9.56
C ASP A 156 -19.78 10.55 -10.28
N ARG A 157 -19.61 10.49 -11.61
CA ARG A 157 -19.85 9.27 -12.40
C ARG A 157 -18.93 8.13 -11.94
N GLY A 158 -17.67 8.42 -11.68
CA GLY A 158 -16.70 7.44 -11.20
C GLY A 158 -17.00 6.97 -9.77
N TYR A 159 -17.41 7.88 -8.90
CA TYR A 159 -17.89 7.57 -7.55
C TYR A 159 -19.05 6.57 -7.60
N THR A 160 -20.14 6.94 -8.32
CA THR A 160 -21.31 6.08 -8.47
C THR A 160 -20.99 4.77 -9.17
N GLY A 161 -20.09 4.81 -10.15
CA GLY A 161 -19.64 3.62 -10.88
C GLY A 161 -18.89 2.62 -9.99
N LEU A 162 -17.99 3.11 -9.12
CA LEU A 162 -17.30 2.29 -8.14
C LEU A 162 -18.29 1.72 -7.10
N ASP A 163 -19.21 2.53 -6.61
CA ASP A 163 -20.21 2.09 -5.64
C ASP A 163 -21.13 1.01 -6.19
N THR A 164 -21.60 1.18 -7.42
CA THR A 164 -22.56 0.26 -8.07
C THR A 164 -21.89 -1.03 -8.57
N ASN A 165 -20.66 -0.93 -9.14
CA ASN A 165 -19.99 -2.02 -9.84
C ASN A 165 -18.68 -2.43 -9.17
N ARG A 166 -18.61 -2.34 -7.87
CA ARG A 166 -17.41 -2.45 -7.04
C ARG A 166 -16.55 -3.65 -7.39
N ASP A 167 -17.12 -4.84 -7.33
CA ASP A 167 -16.39 -6.09 -7.60
C ASP A 167 -15.93 -6.18 -9.08
N ALA A 168 -16.80 -5.82 -10.02
CA ALA A 168 -16.46 -5.87 -11.44
C ALA A 168 -15.35 -4.86 -11.79
N PHE A 169 -15.40 -3.66 -11.20
CA PHE A 169 -14.38 -2.64 -11.37
C PHE A 169 -13.02 -3.10 -10.82
N CYS A 170 -13.00 -3.61 -9.59
CA CYS A 170 -11.77 -4.09 -8.97
C CYS A 170 -11.19 -5.31 -9.70
N ARG A 171 -12.03 -6.24 -10.16
CA ARG A 171 -11.60 -7.40 -10.97
C ARG A 171 -10.96 -6.96 -12.28
N LEU A 172 -11.55 -5.96 -12.95
CA LEU A 172 -10.98 -5.41 -14.20
C LEU A 172 -9.57 -4.85 -13.94
N LEU A 173 -9.37 -4.14 -12.82
CA LEU A 173 -8.07 -3.62 -12.46
C LEU A 173 -7.06 -4.75 -12.21
N TRP A 174 -7.42 -5.81 -11.50
CA TRP A 174 -6.54 -6.96 -11.32
C TRP A 174 -6.07 -7.55 -12.65
N GLN A 175 -7.00 -7.74 -13.61
CA GLN A 175 -6.69 -8.26 -14.94
C GLN A 175 -5.76 -7.34 -15.76
N GLN A 176 -5.94 -6.02 -15.63
CA GLN A 176 -5.13 -5.05 -16.34
C GLN A 176 -3.75 -4.85 -15.70
N TRP A 177 -3.67 -4.94 -14.37
CA TRP A 177 -2.45 -4.65 -13.64
C TRP A 177 -1.51 -5.83 -13.52
N SER A 178 -2.05 -7.04 -13.62
CA SER A 178 -1.30 -8.30 -13.60
C SER A 178 -1.73 -9.18 -14.77
N PRO A 179 -1.40 -8.80 -16.02
CA PRO A 179 -1.96 -9.41 -17.23
C PRO A 179 -1.56 -10.86 -17.43
N LEU A 180 -0.45 -11.30 -16.86
CA LEU A 180 0.03 -12.69 -16.94
C LEU A 180 -0.44 -13.54 -15.77
N TRP A 181 -0.95 -12.92 -14.71
CA TRP A 181 -1.40 -13.64 -13.53
C TRP A 181 -2.77 -14.27 -13.71
N THR A 182 -2.84 -15.57 -13.51
CA THR A 182 -4.11 -16.30 -13.52
C THR A 182 -4.61 -16.50 -12.10
N PHE A 183 -5.55 -15.70 -11.68
CA PHE A 183 -6.22 -15.86 -10.38
C PHE A 183 -7.57 -16.53 -10.53
N SER A 184 -7.96 -17.33 -9.53
CA SER A 184 -9.25 -17.99 -9.48
C SER A 184 -10.36 -17.05 -9.01
N ASP A 185 -11.62 -17.38 -9.33
CA ASP A 185 -12.78 -16.66 -8.79
C ASP A 185 -12.79 -16.73 -7.26
N GLN A 186 -12.38 -17.84 -6.65
CA GLN A 186 -12.31 -17.97 -5.21
C GLN A 186 -11.32 -16.99 -4.57
N GLN A 187 -10.13 -16.83 -5.15
CA GLN A 187 -9.14 -15.86 -4.69
C GLN A 187 -9.68 -14.43 -4.76
N PHE A 188 -10.27 -14.06 -5.90
CA PHE A 188 -10.86 -12.74 -6.03
C PHE A 188 -12.00 -12.52 -5.03
N GLN A 189 -12.94 -13.47 -4.90
CA GLN A 189 -14.08 -13.34 -3.99
C GLN A 189 -13.67 -13.28 -2.51
N ALA A 190 -12.58 -13.92 -2.12
CA ALA A 190 -12.03 -13.80 -0.77
C ALA A 190 -11.66 -12.35 -0.46
N THR A 191 -10.93 -11.70 -1.36
CA THR A 191 -10.53 -10.29 -1.25
C THR A 191 -11.70 -9.32 -1.45
N ALA A 192 -12.62 -9.59 -2.39
CA ALA A 192 -13.71 -8.68 -2.74
C ALA A 192 -14.64 -8.36 -1.57
N ARG A 193 -14.79 -9.28 -0.61
CA ARG A 193 -15.55 -9.03 0.64
C ARG A 193 -15.03 -7.80 1.40
N SER A 194 -13.74 -7.55 1.32
CA SER A 194 -13.08 -6.42 1.98
C SER A 194 -13.48 -5.07 1.37
N PHE A 195 -13.83 -5.04 0.08
CA PHE A 195 -14.26 -3.83 -0.63
C PHE A 195 -15.67 -3.37 -0.22
N HIS A 196 -16.48 -4.25 0.42
CA HIS A 196 -17.81 -3.91 0.90
C HIS A 196 -17.81 -3.20 2.26
N ASN A 197 -16.63 -2.77 2.74
CA ASN A 197 -16.54 -1.83 3.83
C ASN A 197 -17.33 -0.53 3.48
N PRO A 198 -18.14 0.02 4.41
CA PRO A 198 -18.99 1.19 4.14
C PRO A 198 -18.20 2.44 3.75
N ASP A 199 -16.95 2.56 4.20
CA ASP A 199 -16.10 3.72 3.94
C ASP A 199 -15.21 3.54 2.67
N PHE A 200 -15.27 2.38 2.00
CA PHE A 200 -14.36 2.03 0.89
C PHE A 200 -14.42 3.06 -0.26
N VAL A 201 -15.63 3.38 -0.74
CA VAL A 201 -15.81 4.25 -1.90
C VAL A 201 -15.33 5.67 -1.60
N ASP A 202 -15.67 6.19 -0.42
CA ASP A 202 -15.26 7.52 0.02
C ASP A 202 -13.72 7.61 0.16
N VAL A 203 -13.10 6.65 0.82
CA VAL A 203 -11.64 6.63 1.01
C VAL A 203 -10.92 6.50 -0.34
N VAL A 204 -11.40 5.63 -1.22
CA VAL A 204 -10.79 5.41 -2.54
C VAL A 204 -10.89 6.65 -3.41
N THR A 205 -12.09 7.23 -3.54
CA THR A 205 -12.30 8.42 -4.37
C THR A 205 -11.57 9.63 -3.82
N HIS A 206 -11.57 9.81 -2.49
CA HIS A 206 -10.77 10.86 -1.86
C HIS A 206 -9.28 10.70 -2.20
N SER A 207 -8.73 9.50 -2.10
CA SER A 207 -7.32 9.24 -2.40
C SER A 207 -6.94 9.69 -3.81
N TYR A 208 -7.73 9.31 -4.82
CA TYR A 208 -7.43 9.66 -6.21
C TYR A 208 -7.70 11.12 -6.54
N ARG A 209 -8.69 11.77 -5.92
CA ARG A 209 -8.93 13.20 -6.04
C ARG A 209 -7.83 14.04 -5.36
N HIS A 210 -7.42 13.65 -4.16
CA HIS A 210 -6.38 14.36 -3.40
C HIS A 210 -5.02 14.34 -4.11
N ARG A 211 -4.64 13.21 -4.73
CA ARG A 211 -3.40 13.07 -5.49
C ARG A 211 -3.23 14.11 -6.61
N PHE A 212 -4.34 14.59 -7.16
CA PHE A 212 -4.38 15.56 -8.24
C PHE A 212 -4.77 16.96 -7.76
N GLY A 213 -4.84 17.18 -6.44
CA GLY A 213 -5.19 18.48 -5.86
C GLY A 213 -6.64 18.88 -6.10
N LEU A 214 -7.55 17.93 -6.36
CA LEU A 214 -8.97 18.19 -6.63
C LEU A 214 -9.81 18.29 -5.35
N VAL A 215 -9.28 17.81 -4.23
CA VAL A 215 -9.89 17.93 -2.90
C VAL A 215 -8.80 18.17 -1.87
N GLU A 216 -9.16 18.86 -0.78
CA GLU A 216 -8.27 19.07 0.35
C GLU A 216 -8.04 17.79 1.15
N GLY A 217 -6.87 17.69 1.78
CA GLY A 217 -6.57 16.64 2.75
C GLY A 217 -7.23 16.91 4.10
N ASP A 218 -7.16 15.95 5.01
CA ASP A 218 -7.63 16.12 6.38
C ASP A 218 -6.66 17.05 7.15
N PRO A 219 -7.13 18.16 7.71
CA PRO A 219 -6.30 19.11 8.43
C PRO A 219 -5.42 18.50 9.53
N GLN A 220 -5.86 17.39 10.15
CA GLN A 220 -5.06 16.72 11.17
C GLN A 220 -3.74 16.16 10.66
N TYR A 221 -3.62 15.89 9.34
CA TYR A 221 -2.40 15.37 8.71
C TYR A 221 -1.62 16.44 7.93
N ALA A 222 -2.04 17.71 7.98
CA ALA A 222 -1.41 18.80 7.21
C ALA A 222 0.09 18.92 7.49
N ALA A 223 0.54 18.75 8.73
CA ALA A 223 1.94 18.81 9.08
C ALA A 223 2.77 17.68 8.46
N ILE A 224 2.20 16.48 8.38
CA ILE A 224 2.82 15.32 7.71
C ILE A 224 2.88 15.59 6.21
N GLN A 225 1.77 16.05 5.61
CA GLN A 225 1.71 16.35 4.17
C GLN A 225 2.72 17.44 3.77
N GLN A 226 2.94 18.47 4.60
CA GLN A 226 3.98 19.48 4.37
C GLN A 226 5.39 18.88 4.36
N GLN A 227 5.68 17.89 5.21
CA GLN A 227 6.96 17.21 5.19
C GLN A 227 7.11 16.36 3.93
N LEU A 228 6.05 15.64 3.52
CA LEU A 228 6.03 14.81 2.31
C LEU A 228 6.17 15.64 1.03
N ALA A 229 5.63 16.86 0.99
CA ALA A 229 5.79 17.79 -0.15
C ALA A 229 7.27 18.17 -0.41
N ARG A 230 8.15 18.01 0.56
CA ARG A 230 9.61 18.22 0.40
C ARG A 230 10.32 17.00 -0.21
N GLN A 231 9.58 15.94 -0.53
CA GLN A 231 10.10 14.68 -1.08
C GLN A 231 11.27 14.12 -0.22
N PRO A 232 11.02 13.80 1.07
CA PRO A 232 12.06 13.32 1.98
C PRO A 232 12.64 11.99 1.48
N ARG A 233 13.97 11.85 1.57
CA ARG A 233 14.66 10.63 1.16
C ARG A 233 14.54 9.53 2.19
N ILE A 234 14.60 8.27 1.75
CA ILE A 234 14.58 7.08 2.60
C ILE A 234 16.02 6.66 2.89
N SER A 235 16.34 6.51 4.19
CA SER A 235 17.68 6.16 4.66
C SER A 235 17.81 4.76 5.26
N VAL A 236 16.69 4.04 5.44
CA VAL A 236 16.69 2.70 5.99
C VAL A 236 17.09 1.66 4.93
N PRO A 237 17.64 0.50 5.32
CA PRO A 237 17.90 -0.60 4.39
C PRO A 237 16.61 -0.96 3.61
N THR A 238 16.71 -1.04 2.28
CA THR A 238 15.53 -1.21 1.42
C THR A 238 15.74 -2.30 0.37
N VAL A 239 14.72 -3.12 0.14
CA VAL A 239 14.60 -4.01 -1.02
C VAL A 239 13.44 -3.54 -1.88
N ILE A 240 13.70 -3.30 -3.16
CA ILE A 240 12.68 -2.96 -4.16
C ILE A 240 12.40 -4.21 -5.00
N LEU A 241 11.14 -4.59 -5.10
CA LEU A 241 10.67 -5.68 -5.98
C LEU A 241 9.98 -5.08 -7.19
N ALA A 242 10.44 -5.41 -8.39
CA ALA A 242 9.95 -4.82 -9.63
C ALA A 242 9.52 -5.92 -10.61
N GLY A 243 8.21 -6.02 -10.84
CA GLY A 243 7.65 -6.95 -11.83
C GLY A 243 7.78 -6.42 -13.25
N THR A 244 8.22 -7.26 -14.20
CA THR A 244 8.38 -6.85 -15.61
C THR A 244 7.05 -6.61 -16.31
N ASP A 245 5.97 -7.18 -15.79
CA ASP A 245 4.63 -7.16 -16.41
C ASP A 245 3.60 -6.37 -15.56
N ASP A 246 4.10 -5.42 -14.73
CA ASP A 246 3.23 -4.51 -13.99
C ASP A 246 2.51 -3.54 -14.96
N GLY A 247 1.19 -3.74 -15.11
CA GLY A 247 0.34 -2.94 -16.00
C GLY A 247 0.11 -1.50 -15.53
N VAL A 248 0.50 -1.16 -14.29
CA VAL A 248 0.36 0.20 -13.71
C VAL A 248 1.70 0.92 -13.72
N ARG A 249 2.75 0.24 -13.29
CA ARG A 249 4.09 0.79 -13.06
C ARG A 249 5.13 0.02 -13.85
N PRO A 250 5.37 0.39 -15.11
CA PRO A 250 6.47 -0.22 -15.87
C PRO A 250 7.80 0.07 -15.15
N ILE A 251 8.72 -0.87 -15.30
CA ILE A 251 10.06 -0.77 -14.72
C ILE A 251 10.74 0.53 -15.15
N GLU A 252 11.14 1.34 -14.18
CA GLU A 252 11.98 2.51 -14.41
C GLU A 252 13.45 2.10 -14.59
N ASP A 253 14.27 2.99 -15.16
CA ASP A 253 15.71 2.80 -15.13
C ASP A 253 16.23 2.84 -13.67
N GLU A 254 17.32 2.12 -13.42
CA GLU A 254 17.86 1.94 -12.07
C GLU A 254 18.21 3.26 -11.38
N ARG A 255 18.78 4.21 -12.11
CA ARG A 255 19.17 5.52 -11.57
C ARG A 255 17.96 6.30 -11.08
N THR A 256 16.86 6.26 -11.83
CA THR A 256 15.59 6.90 -11.45
C THR A 256 14.99 6.21 -10.23
N ALA A 257 14.89 4.89 -10.24
CA ALA A 257 14.32 4.11 -9.15
C ALA A 257 15.08 4.31 -7.81
N LEU A 258 16.40 4.46 -7.85
CA LEU A 258 17.22 4.55 -6.63
C LEU A 258 17.48 5.99 -6.14
N ARG A 259 17.14 7.01 -6.91
CA ARG A 259 17.51 8.42 -6.62
C ARG A 259 17.03 8.96 -5.26
N MET A 260 15.94 8.39 -4.73
CA MET A 260 15.31 8.83 -3.48
C MET A 260 15.79 8.06 -2.24
N PHE A 261 16.73 7.13 -2.41
CA PHE A 261 17.31 6.35 -1.33
C PHE A 261 18.71 6.83 -1.00
N THR A 262 19.01 6.97 0.29
CA THR A 262 20.34 7.34 0.80
C THR A 262 20.98 6.24 1.64
N GLY A 263 20.18 5.26 2.07
CA GLY A 263 20.64 4.04 2.75
C GLY A 263 20.97 2.92 1.77
N PRO A 264 21.37 1.75 2.29
CA PRO A 264 21.55 0.56 1.46
C PRO A 264 20.26 0.19 0.74
N VAL A 265 20.33 0.03 -0.58
CA VAL A 265 19.18 -0.37 -1.38
C VAL A 265 19.57 -1.45 -2.37
N ARG A 266 18.70 -2.46 -2.52
CA ARG A 266 18.80 -3.54 -3.50
C ARG A 266 17.52 -3.60 -4.29
N ARG A 267 17.61 -3.69 -5.61
CA ARG A 267 16.47 -3.90 -6.50
C ARG A 267 16.51 -5.31 -7.08
N VAL A 268 15.37 -5.98 -7.07
CA VAL A 268 15.18 -7.33 -7.63
C VAL A 268 14.15 -7.23 -8.73
N ILE A 269 14.51 -7.62 -9.93
CA ILE A 269 13.62 -7.68 -11.10
C ILE A 269 13.00 -9.07 -11.13
N LEU A 270 11.66 -9.13 -11.21
CA LEU A 270 10.88 -10.36 -11.22
C LEU A 270 10.24 -10.51 -12.61
N ASP A 271 10.74 -11.46 -13.37
CA ASP A 271 10.27 -11.71 -14.74
C ASP A 271 8.87 -12.34 -14.74
N GLY A 272 7.98 -11.85 -15.60
CA GLY A 272 6.60 -12.33 -15.73
C GLY A 272 5.68 -11.95 -14.57
N VAL A 273 6.12 -11.11 -13.62
CA VAL A 273 5.35 -10.68 -12.44
C VAL A 273 4.69 -9.34 -12.70
N GLY A 274 3.41 -9.23 -12.37
CA GLY A 274 2.61 -8.01 -12.48
C GLY A 274 2.62 -7.17 -11.21
N HIS A 275 1.51 -6.46 -10.98
CA HIS A 275 1.39 -5.48 -9.90
C HIS A 275 1.26 -6.09 -8.50
N ASN A 276 0.63 -7.26 -8.40
CA ASN A 276 0.35 -7.93 -7.13
C ASN A 276 1.49 -8.88 -6.73
N VAL A 277 2.68 -8.34 -6.58
CA VAL A 277 3.90 -9.10 -6.27
C VAL A 277 3.74 -10.09 -5.12
N PRO A 278 3.05 -9.78 -3.99
CA PRO A 278 2.92 -10.74 -2.90
C PRO A 278 2.17 -12.04 -3.28
N GLN A 279 1.22 -11.98 -4.21
CA GLN A 279 0.48 -13.17 -4.66
C GLN A 279 1.11 -13.82 -5.91
N GLU A 280 1.80 -13.03 -6.73
CA GLU A 280 2.42 -13.52 -7.96
C GLU A 280 3.80 -14.15 -7.70
N ALA A 281 4.57 -13.60 -6.76
CA ALA A 281 5.90 -14.04 -6.38
C ALA A 281 6.08 -14.09 -4.84
N PRO A 282 5.28 -14.91 -4.11
CA PRO A 282 5.28 -14.92 -2.65
C PRO A 282 6.62 -15.34 -2.04
N ALA A 283 7.40 -16.19 -2.70
CA ALA A 283 8.71 -16.62 -2.24
C ALA A 283 9.69 -15.44 -2.27
N ASP A 284 9.79 -14.72 -3.41
CA ASP A 284 10.69 -13.58 -3.56
C ASP A 284 10.33 -12.44 -2.60
N PHE A 285 9.01 -12.23 -2.38
CA PHE A 285 8.56 -11.23 -1.41
C PHE A 285 8.96 -11.62 0.02
N ALA A 286 8.77 -12.87 0.41
CA ALA A 286 9.17 -13.36 1.73
C ALA A 286 10.70 -13.29 1.93
N ASP A 287 11.48 -13.69 0.93
CA ASP A 287 12.94 -13.64 0.95
C ASP A 287 13.46 -12.19 1.08
N ALA A 288 12.80 -11.24 0.42
CA ALA A 288 13.10 -9.82 0.57
C ALA A 288 12.89 -9.36 2.01
N VAL A 289 11.79 -9.73 2.66
CA VAL A 289 11.51 -9.40 4.07
C VAL A 289 12.55 -10.07 4.98
N LEU A 290 12.80 -11.38 4.81
CA LEU A 290 13.76 -12.14 5.64
C LEU A 290 15.18 -11.60 5.54
N SER A 291 15.55 -11.01 4.41
CA SER A 291 16.89 -10.41 4.23
C SER A 291 17.12 -9.12 5.04
N LEU A 292 16.07 -8.57 5.66
CA LEU A 292 16.10 -7.33 6.45
C LEU A 292 15.87 -7.55 7.95
N VAL A 293 15.61 -8.78 8.36
CA VAL A 293 15.32 -9.18 9.76
C VAL A 293 16.60 -9.41 10.56
#